data_eea07592f83b42d64166037b9db71522
#
_entry.id   eea07592f83b42d64166037b9db71522
#
_cell.length_a   1.000
_cell.length_b   1.000
_cell.length_c   1.000
_cell.angle_alpha   90.00
_cell.angle_beta   90.00
_cell.angle_gamma   90.00
#
_symmetry.space_group_name_H-M   'P 1'
#
loop_
_entity.id
_entity.type
_entity.pdbx_description
1 polymer ?
#
loop_
_entity_poly.entity_id
_entity_poly.type
_entity_poly.pdbx_seq_one_letter_code
_entity_poly.pdbx_strand_id
1 'polypeptide(L)'
;MLFRSGATGTGKTVTLQVLAEGFSRIGVPVFLADVKGDLAGLSQPIAPHPKIDERCVKIGIEDFKPGGWPVVFWDLFGNLGHPFRTTITELGPLLLATLLELNDTQTGILYSAFRIADDNEMLLLDLKDLRSMLTWMGDKAKDQKSEYGNLTGASIAAIQRRLQVVEEQKAEHFFGEPAASIEDLLKTDFSGNGVISIMDVTKL
;
A
#
# COMPACT_ATOMS: atom_id res chain seq x y z
N MET A 1 -1.56 10.75 -14.37
CA MET A 1 -2.22 9.43 -14.39
C MET A 1 -2.26 8.95 -15.84
N LEU A 2 -1.48 7.93 -16.19
CA LEU A 2 -1.48 7.34 -17.53
C LEU A 2 -2.65 6.35 -17.61
N PHE A 3 -3.70 6.72 -18.34
CA PHE A 3 -4.82 5.81 -18.62
C PHE A 3 -4.37 4.77 -19.66
N ARG A 4 -4.38 3.48 -19.29
CA ARG A 4 -4.10 2.39 -20.23
C ARG A 4 -5.34 1.57 -20.45
N SER A 5 -5.94 1.71 -21.63
CA SER A 5 -6.98 0.83 -22.14
C SER A 5 -6.42 -0.05 -23.27
N GLY A 6 -6.96 -1.23 -23.42
CA GLY A 6 -6.58 -2.18 -24.47
C GLY A 6 -7.05 -3.59 -24.13
N ALA A 7 -7.36 -4.39 -25.15
CA ALA A 7 -7.75 -5.79 -24.97
C ALA A 7 -6.61 -6.63 -24.36
N THR A 8 -6.95 -7.80 -23.81
CA THR A 8 -5.97 -8.78 -23.34
C THR A 8 -5.05 -9.19 -24.49
N GLY A 9 -3.74 -9.33 -24.24
CA GLY A 9 -2.77 -9.74 -25.27
C GLY A 9 -2.18 -8.58 -26.10
N THR A 10 -2.58 -7.32 -25.86
CA THR A 10 -2.04 -6.15 -26.62
C THR A 10 -0.69 -5.63 -26.13
N GLY A 11 -0.01 -6.33 -25.21
CA GLY A 11 1.31 -5.97 -24.70
C GLY A 11 1.30 -4.87 -23.63
N LYS A 12 0.20 -4.66 -22.91
CA LYS A 12 0.10 -3.66 -21.82
C LYS A 12 1.15 -3.86 -20.75
N THR A 13 1.29 -5.09 -20.24
CA THR A 13 2.29 -5.43 -19.21
C THR A 13 3.71 -5.19 -19.70
N VAL A 14 4.02 -5.63 -20.92
CA VAL A 14 5.34 -5.40 -21.53
C VAL A 14 5.66 -3.91 -21.65
N THR A 15 4.68 -3.07 -22.02
CA THR A 15 4.91 -1.61 -22.05
C THR A 15 5.14 -1.01 -20.67
N LEU A 16 4.46 -1.52 -19.61
CA LEU A 16 4.73 -1.10 -18.23
C LEU A 16 6.14 -1.50 -17.80
N GLN A 17 6.55 -2.72 -18.12
CA GLN A 17 7.91 -3.20 -17.85
C GLN A 17 8.96 -2.31 -18.53
N VAL A 18 8.81 -2.04 -19.83
CA VAL A 18 9.73 -1.16 -20.59
C VAL A 18 9.78 0.26 -20.00
N LEU A 19 8.64 0.81 -19.57
CA LEU A 19 8.63 2.13 -18.92
C LEU A 19 9.34 2.09 -17.56
N ALA A 20 9.10 1.05 -16.75
CA ALA A 20 9.74 0.87 -15.46
C ALA A 20 11.26 0.73 -15.61
N GLU A 21 11.72 -0.07 -16.56
CA GLU A 21 13.14 -0.21 -16.92
C GLU A 21 13.75 1.12 -17.36
N GLY A 22 13.03 1.87 -18.21
CA GLY A 22 13.48 3.18 -18.70
C GLY A 22 13.65 4.20 -17.56
N PHE A 23 12.70 4.27 -16.63
CA PHE A 23 12.80 5.14 -15.46
C PHE A 23 13.90 4.68 -14.50
N SER A 24 13.99 3.38 -14.22
CA SER A 24 15.04 2.83 -13.37
C SER A 24 16.42 3.18 -13.91
N ARG A 25 16.65 3.03 -15.23
CA ARG A 25 17.94 3.35 -15.90
C ARG A 25 18.41 4.78 -15.71
N ILE A 26 17.48 5.74 -15.62
CA ILE A 26 17.81 7.15 -15.40
C ILE A 26 17.79 7.56 -13.92
N GLY A 27 17.77 6.58 -12.99
CA GLY A 27 17.83 6.82 -11.56
C GLY A 27 16.49 7.18 -10.92
N VAL A 28 15.38 7.02 -11.62
CA VAL A 28 14.04 7.34 -11.09
C VAL A 28 13.42 6.07 -10.49
N PRO A 29 13.14 6.05 -9.18
CA PRO A 29 12.42 4.95 -8.53
C PRO A 29 11.00 4.78 -9.12
N VAL A 30 10.53 3.53 -9.16
CA VAL A 30 9.23 3.17 -9.74
C VAL A 30 8.44 2.33 -8.74
N PHE A 31 7.15 2.63 -8.58
CA PHE A 31 6.23 1.79 -7.82
C PHE A 31 5.16 1.20 -8.73
N LEU A 32 4.98 -0.14 -8.65
CA LEU A 32 4.01 -0.89 -9.45
C LEU A 32 3.15 -1.78 -8.55
N ALA A 33 1.86 -1.83 -8.80
CA ALA A 33 0.96 -2.83 -8.21
C ALA A 33 0.78 -4.00 -9.19
N ASP A 34 1.13 -5.21 -8.77
CA ASP A 34 1.03 -6.43 -9.56
C ASP A 34 -0.22 -7.22 -9.17
N VAL A 35 -1.28 -7.09 -9.97
CA VAL A 35 -2.55 -7.79 -9.78
C VAL A 35 -2.53 -9.22 -10.34
N LYS A 36 -1.58 -9.54 -11.24
CA LYS A 36 -1.54 -10.81 -11.97
C LYS A 36 -0.34 -11.68 -11.65
N GLY A 37 0.67 -11.16 -10.96
CA GLY A 37 1.93 -11.84 -10.70
C GLY A 37 2.84 -11.94 -11.93
N ASP A 38 2.67 -11.04 -12.94
CA ASP A 38 3.41 -11.11 -14.20
C ASP A 38 4.57 -10.09 -14.30
N LEU A 39 4.86 -9.34 -13.22
CA LEU A 39 5.95 -8.34 -13.18
C LEU A 39 7.26 -8.87 -12.60
N ALA A 40 7.28 -10.07 -12.01
CA ALA A 40 8.46 -10.64 -11.37
C ALA A 40 9.67 -10.78 -12.31
N GLY A 41 9.42 -10.90 -13.61
CA GLY A 41 10.47 -10.99 -14.64
C GLY A 41 11.40 -9.77 -14.72
N LEU A 42 11.01 -8.60 -14.18
CA LEU A 42 11.86 -7.40 -14.15
C LEU A 42 13.13 -7.59 -13.33
N SER A 43 13.13 -8.49 -12.35
CA SER A 43 14.29 -8.75 -11.48
C SER A 43 15.36 -9.61 -12.12
N GLN A 44 15.08 -10.26 -13.26
CA GLN A 44 15.97 -11.23 -13.89
C GLN A 44 16.26 -10.83 -15.35
N PRO A 45 17.49 -11.06 -15.83
CA PRO A 45 17.77 -10.90 -17.25
C PRO A 45 16.93 -11.89 -18.05
N ILE A 46 16.35 -11.41 -19.14
CA ILE A 46 15.57 -12.28 -20.03
C ILE A 46 16.50 -13.30 -20.70
N ALA A 47 16.08 -14.56 -20.72
CA ALA A 47 16.83 -15.59 -21.44
C ALA A 47 16.78 -15.31 -22.96
N PRO A 48 17.84 -15.63 -23.72
CA PRO A 48 17.85 -15.50 -25.17
C PRO A 48 16.64 -16.21 -25.80
N HIS A 49 15.91 -15.49 -26.63
CA HIS A 49 14.72 -16.04 -27.26
C HIS A 49 14.53 -15.49 -28.68
N PRO A 50 14.37 -16.34 -29.72
CA PRO A 50 14.31 -15.90 -31.11
C PRO A 50 13.28 -14.81 -31.41
N LYS A 51 12.12 -14.85 -30.74
CA LYS A 51 11.07 -13.84 -30.90
C LYS A 51 11.49 -12.45 -30.40
N ILE A 52 12.45 -12.38 -29.46
CA ILE A 52 12.98 -11.10 -28.98
C ILE A 52 13.89 -10.51 -30.04
N ASP A 53 14.76 -11.34 -30.61
CA ASP A 53 15.67 -10.94 -31.68
C ASP A 53 14.90 -10.45 -32.90
N GLU A 54 13.90 -11.21 -33.34
CA GLU A 54 12.96 -10.81 -34.41
C GLU A 54 12.27 -9.48 -34.11
N ARG A 55 11.86 -9.29 -32.84
CA ARG A 55 11.22 -8.05 -32.43
C ARG A 55 12.19 -6.87 -32.43
N CYS A 56 13.39 -7.05 -31.93
CA CYS A 56 14.44 -6.03 -31.95
C CYS A 56 14.71 -5.56 -33.38
N VAL A 57 14.89 -6.50 -34.31
CA VAL A 57 15.07 -6.20 -35.74
C VAL A 57 13.88 -5.41 -36.28
N LYS A 58 12.64 -5.87 -35.98
CA LYS A 58 11.41 -5.23 -36.48
C LYS A 58 11.23 -3.79 -36.01
N ILE A 59 11.70 -3.44 -34.81
CA ILE A 59 11.54 -2.10 -34.22
C ILE A 59 12.84 -1.28 -34.25
N GLY A 60 13.90 -1.81 -34.86
CA GLY A 60 15.16 -1.08 -35.05
C GLY A 60 16.01 -0.94 -33.77
N ILE A 61 15.94 -1.88 -32.83
CA ILE A 61 16.82 -1.92 -31.67
C ILE A 61 18.06 -2.75 -32.03
N GLU A 62 19.22 -2.10 -32.15
CA GLU A 62 20.48 -2.75 -32.53
C GLU A 62 21.33 -3.20 -31.34
N ASP A 63 21.16 -2.59 -30.19
CA ASP A 63 22.00 -2.78 -28.97
C ASP A 63 21.23 -3.35 -27.77
N PHE A 64 20.22 -4.18 -28.03
CA PHE A 64 19.47 -4.82 -26.95
C PHE A 64 20.38 -5.67 -26.07
N LYS A 65 20.46 -5.32 -24.80
CA LYS A 65 21.21 -6.06 -23.77
C LYS A 65 20.25 -6.55 -22.71
N PRO A 66 20.07 -7.89 -22.57
CA PRO A 66 19.30 -8.44 -21.45
C PRO A 66 19.92 -8.02 -20.13
N GLY A 67 19.11 -7.50 -19.21
CA GLY A 67 19.55 -7.07 -17.88
C GLY A 67 18.46 -7.36 -16.84
N GLY A 68 18.88 -7.59 -15.60
CA GLY A 68 18.00 -7.55 -14.45
C GLY A 68 18.03 -6.15 -13.83
N TRP A 69 16.94 -5.74 -13.26
CA TRP A 69 16.80 -4.42 -12.63
C TRP A 69 16.75 -4.55 -11.10
N PRO A 70 17.10 -3.51 -10.35
CA PRO A 70 16.97 -3.53 -8.90
C PRO A 70 15.48 -3.54 -8.51
N VAL A 71 14.97 -4.71 -8.16
CA VAL A 71 13.56 -4.91 -7.80
C VAL A 71 13.44 -5.23 -6.32
N VAL A 72 12.48 -4.61 -5.64
CA VAL A 72 12.02 -4.98 -4.30
C VAL A 72 10.58 -5.44 -4.41
N PHE A 73 10.30 -6.64 -3.90
CA PHE A 73 8.95 -7.17 -3.82
C PHE A 73 8.35 -6.87 -2.45
N TRP A 74 7.18 -6.28 -2.46
CA TRP A 74 6.36 -5.98 -1.30
C TRP A 74 5.13 -6.86 -1.28
N ASP A 75 4.72 -7.30 -0.11
CA ASP A 75 3.53 -8.13 0.08
C ASP A 75 2.83 -7.74 1.39
N LEU A 76 1.53 -7.51 1.34
CA LEU A 76 0.74 -7.17 2.53
C LEU A 76 0.74 -8.31 3.57
N PHE A 77 0.87 -9.55 3.13
CA PHE A 77 0.88 -10.73 4.01
C PHE A 77 2.29 -11.22 4.35
N GLY A 78 3.33 -10.65 3.73
CA GLY A 78 4.73 -11.04 3.97
C GLY A 78 5.09 -12.47 3.53
N ASN A 79 4.34 -13.07 2.60
CA ASN A 79 4.58 -14.44 2.14
C ASN A 79 5.51 -14.52 0.92
N LEU A 80 5.41 -13.55 0.01
CA LEU A 80 6.11 -13.54 -1.28
C LEU A 80 7.09 -12.35 -1.43
N GLY A 81 7.11 -11.45 -0.46
CA GLY A 81 7.94 -10.25 -0.46
C GLY A 81 8.15 -9.71 0.94
N HIS A 82 8.77 -8.54 1.01
CA HIS A 82 8.89 -7.80 2.27
C HIS A 82 7.50 -7.33 2.73
N PRO A 83 7.17 -7.47 4.01
CA PRO A 83 5.89 -6.98 4.52
C PRO A 83 5.82 -5.46 4.35
N PHE A 84 4.73 -5.00 3.74
CA PHE A 84 4.42 -3.57 3.62
C PHE A 84 3.38 -3.21 4.67
N ARG A 85 3.78 -2.44 5.68
CA ARG A 85 2.95 -2.10 6.83
C ARG A 85 2.84 -0.58 6.98
N THR A 86 1.79 -0.16 7.66
CA THR A 86 1.62 1.22 8.14
C THR A 86 1.04 1.19 9.55
N THR A 87 1.23 2.25 10.31
CA THR A 87 0.52 2.41 11.59
C THR A 87 -0.84 3.08 11.36
N ILE A 88 -1.74 2.92 12.32
CA ILE A 88 -3.03 3.62 12.33
C ILE A 88 -2.78 5.14 12.35
N THR A 89 -1.82 5.61 13.16
CA THR A 89 -1.43 7.02 13.24
C THR A 89 -1.00 7.57 11.88
N GLU A 90 -0.13 6.86 11.15
CA GLU A 90 0.36 7.29 9.83
C GLU A 90 -0.71 7.28 8.74
N LEU A 91 -1.59 6.28 8.76
CA LEU A 91 -2.71 6.23 7.81
C LEU A 91 -3.65 7.41 8.00
N GLY A 92 -3.86 7.82 9.24
CA GLY A 92 -4.70 8.94 9.61
C GLY A 92 -6.22 8.68 9.51
N PRO A 93 -7.02 9.55 10.13
CA PRO A 93 -8.45 9.32 10.28
C PRO A 93 -9.22 9.38 8.96
N LEU A 94 -8.77 10.17 7.97
CA LEU A 94 -9.48 10.32 6.69
C LEU A 94 -9.45 9.04 5.85
N LEU A 95 -8.25 8.48 5.67
CA LEU A 95 -8.10 7.25 4.89
C LEU A 95 -8.70 6.05 5.62
N LEU A 96 -8.53 6.01 6.94
CA LEU A 96 -9.13 4.96 7.76
C LEU A 96 -10.67 5.01 7.74
N ALA A 97 -11.28 6.21 7.81
CA ALA A 97 -12.73 6.36 7.67
C ALA A 97 -13.25 5.85 6.32
N THR A 98 -12.49 6.11 5.25
CA THR A 98 -12.80 5.63 3.91
C THR A 98 -12.68 4.10 3.83
N LEU A 99 -11.61 3.52 4.38
CA LEU A 99 -11.38 2.08 4.43
C LEU A 99 -12.50 1.34 5.19
N LEU A 100 -12.95 1.92 6.31
CA LEU A 100 -14.01 1.37 7.15
C LEU A 100 -15.43 1.70 6.65
N GLU A 101 -15.58 2.45 5.55
CA GLU A 101 -16.86 2.92 5.01
C GLU A 101 -17.75 3.61 6.07
N LEU A 102 -17.15 4.53 6.83
CA LEU A 102 -17.83 5.24 7.90
C LEU A 102 -18.70 6.37 7.36
N ASN A 103 -19.84 6.61 8.01
CA ASN A 103 -20.65 7.80 7.78
C ASN A 103 -20.08 9.03 8.52
N ASP A 104 -20.64 10.22 8.25
CA ASP A 104 -20.13 11.50 8.79
C ASP A 104 -20.04 11.50 10.33
N THR A 105 -21.05 10.95 11.03
CA THR A 105 -21.05 10.88 12.49
C THR A 105 -19.94 9.97 13.02
N GLN A 106 -19.76 8.81 12.40
CA GLN A 106 -18.72 7.85 12.77
C GLN A 106 -17.33 8.40 12.42
N THR A 107 -17.20 9.06 11.29
CA THR A 107 -15.98 9.76 10.89
C THR A 107 -15.62 10.84 11.92
N GLY A 108 -16.56 11.65 12.38
CA GLY A 108 -16.32 12.63 13.45
C GLY A 108 -15.83 11.99 14.76
N ILE A 109 -16.35 10.84 15.15
CA ILE A 109 -15.89 10.08 16.32
C ILE A 109 -14.45 9.59 16.11
N LEU A 110 -14.14 9.09 14.90
CA LEU A 110 -12.80 8.63 14.58
C LEU A 110 -11.79 9.79 14.65
N TYR A 111 -12.11 10.97 14.11
CA TYR A 111 -11.28 12.17 14.25
C TYR A 111 -11.07 12.55 15.72
N SER A 112 -12.12 12.43 16.56
CA SER A 112 -11.99 12.66 18.00
C SER A 112 -11.03 11.67 18.65
N ALA A 113 -11.05 10.37 18.25
CA ALA A 113 -10.12 9.36 18.75
C ALA A 113 -8.66 9.71 18.44
N PHE A 114 -8.37 10.14 17.21
CA PHE A 114 -7.03 10.57 16.83
C PHE A 114 -6.59 11.82 17.58
N ARG A 115 -7.47 12.82 17.71
CA ARG A 115 -7.18 14.03 18.47
C ARG A 115 -6.87 13.72 19.95
N ILE A 116 -7.65 12.84 20.59
CA ILE A 116 -7.39 12.42 21.97
C ILE A 116 -6.04 11.71 22.06
N ALA A 117 -5.71 10.86 21.10
CA ALA A 117 -4.41 10.19 21.05
C ALA A 117 -3.26 11.21 20.96
N ASP A 118 -3.37 12.18 20.03
CA ASP A 118 -2.37 13.24 19.85
C ASP A 118 -2.23 14.14 21.08
N ASP A 119 -3.34 14.58 21.67
CA ASP A 119 -3.36 15.43 22.88
C ASP A 119 -2.72 14.73 24.11
N ASN A 120 -2.67 13.40 24.12
CA ASN A 120 -2.08 12.58 25.19
C ASN A 120 -0.78 11.87 24.79
N GLU A 121 -0.15 12.24 23.66
CA GLU A 121 1.09 11.65 23.17
C GLU A 121 1.02 10.12 22.99
N MET A 122 -0.18 9.58 22.67
CA MET A 122 -0.39 8.16 22.46
C MET A 122 -0.31 7.85 20.96
N LEU A 123 0.47 6.82 20.62
CA LEU A 123 0.54 6.30 19.26
C LEU A 123 -0.53 5.21 19.07
N LEU A 124 -1.27 5.30 17.99
CA LEU A 124 -2.15 4.23 17.52
C LEU A 124 -1.36 3.41 16.51
N LEU A 125 -0.75 2.32 16.95
CA LEU A 125 0.13 1.53 16.10
C LEU A 125 -0.64 0.52 15.28
N ASP A 126 -1.61 -0.16 15.89
CA ASP A 126 -2.38 -1.22 15.25
C ASP A 126 -3.90 -1.08 15.52
N LEU A 127 -4.66 -2.06 15.00
CA LEU A 127 -6.12 -2.09 15.18
C LEU A 127 -6.54 -2.30 16.64
N LYS A 128 -5.69 -2.94 17.46
CA LYS A 128 -5.99 -3.17 18.88
C LYS A 128 -5.91 -1.87 19.69
N ASP A 129 -4.93 -1.01 19.37
CA ASP A 129 -4.79 0.31 19.98
C ASP A 129 -6.03 1.16 19.68
N LEU A 130 -6.44 1.21 18.41
CA LEU A 130 -7.64 1.93 18.01
C LEU A 130 -8.90 1.37 18.70
N ARG A 131 -9.04 0.05 18.79
CA ARG A 131 -10.16 -0.59 19.48
C ARG A 131 -10.18 -0.24 20.96
N SER A 132 -9.02 -0.23 21.61
CA SER A 132 -8.88 0.14 23.02
C SER A 132 -9.25 1.60 23.24
N MET A 133 -8.83 2.51 22.37
CA MET A 133 -9.19 3.91 22.38
C MET A 133 -10.71 4.10 22.24
N LEU A 134 -11.33 3.45 21.26
CA LEU A 134 -12.79 3.54 21.04
C LEU A 134 -13.58 2.97 22.24
N THR A 135 -13.09 1.90 22.88
CA THR A 135 -13.70 1.34 24.08
C THR A 135 -13.64 2.32 25.24
N TRP A 136 -12.46 2.90 25.49
CA TRP A 136 -12.29 3.92 26.51
C TRP A 136 -13.18 5.14 26.28
N MET A 137 -13.27 5.63 25.03
CA MET A 137 -14.18 6.73 24.66
C MET A 137 -15.66 6.38 24.95
N GLY A 138 -16.07 5.15 24.65
CA GLY A 138 -17.42 4.66 24.90
C GLY A 138 -17.77 4.62 26.39
N ASP A 139 -16.83 4.26 27.25
CA ASP A 139 -17.02 4.26 28.70
C ASP A 139 -17.09 5.70 29.26
N LYS A 140 -16.20 6.57 28.80
CA LYS A 140 -16.21 8.00 29.18
C LYS A 140 -17.48 8.74 28.70
N ALA A 141 -18.02 8.38 27.56
CA ALA A 141 -19.27 8.97 27.03
C ALA A 141 -20.48 8.71 27.93
N LYS A 142 -20.45 7.66 28.76
CA LYS A 142 -21.51 7.36 29.74
C LYS A 142 -21.47 8.30 30.96
N ASP A 143 -20.29 8.83 31.29
CA ASP A 143 -20.06 9.53 32.55
C ASP A 143 -20.16 11.06 32.44
N GLN A 144 -19.98 11.67 31.27
CA GLN A 144 -20.02 13.14 31.12
C GLN A 144 -20.36 13.61 29.71
N LYS A 145 -20.87 14.86 29.58
CA LYS A 145 -20.88 15.65 28.35
C LYS A 145 -19.44 15.84 27.90
N SER A 146 -19.03 15.04 26.95
CA SER A 146 -17.65 14.96 26.48
C SER A 146 -17.23 16.27 25.82
N GLU A 147 -16.09 16.79 26.21
CA GLU A 147 -15.37 17.92 25.58
C GLU A 147 -15.13 17.69 24.08
N TYR A 148 -15.17 16.43 23.64
CA TYR A 148 -14.87 15.97 22.28
C TYR A 148 -16.11 15.74 21.40
N GLY A 149 -17.26 16.32 21.76
CA GLY A 149 -18.48 16.26 20.96
C GLY A 149 -19.48 15.17 21.36
N ASN A 150 -20.48 14.92 20.50
CA ASN A 150 -21.56 14.00 20.79
C ASN A 150 -21.14 12.54 20.54
N LEU A 151 -20.45 11.95 21.49
CA LEU A 151 -20.01 10.56 21.42
C LEU A 151 -21.19 9.63 21.79
N THR A 152 -21.80 8.95 20.82
CA THR A 152 -22.86 7.97 21.09
C THR A 152 -22.28 6.55 21.13
N GLY A 153 -22.63 5.77 22.15
CA GLY A 153 -22.20 4.38 22.25
C GLY A 153 -22.61 3.53 21.03
N ALA A 154 -23.75 3.85 20.41
CA ALA A 154 -24.22 3.17 19.20
C ALA A 154 -23.29 3.39 18.00
N SER A 155 -22.77 4.62 17.81
CA SER A 155 -21.84 4.94 16.72
C SER A 155 -20.47 4.32 16.97
N ILE A 156 -19.97 4.32 18.22
CA ILE A 156 -18.73 3.63 18.58
C ILE A 156 -18.84 2.13 18.31
N ALA A 157 -19.94 1.50 18.74
CA ALA A 157 -20.18 0.08 18.46
C ALA A 157 -20.26 -0.22 16.95
N ALA A 158 -20.77 0.72 16.15
CA ALA A 158 -20.79 0.58 14.70
C ALA A 158 -19.37 0.62 14.09
N ILE A 159 -18.50 1.52 14.55
CA ILE A 159 -17.08 1.56 14.12
C ILE A 159 -16.38 0.26 14.52
N GLN A 160 -16.57 -0.23 15.74
CA GLN A 160 -15.98 -1.50 16.21
C GLN A 160 -16.41 -2.71 15.37
N ARG A 161 -17.66 -2.76 14.91
CA ARG A 161 -18.11 -3.80 13.97
C ARG A 161 -17.41 -3.70 12.61
N ARG A 162 -17.19 -2.49 12.10
CA ARG A 162 -16.42 -2.30 10.85
C ARG A 162 -14.96 -2.72 11.01
N LEU A 163 -14.34 -2.40 12.13
CA LEU A 163 -12.99 -2.88 12.45
C LEU A 163 -12.93 -4.42 12.48
N GLN A 164 -13.92 -5.09 13.06
CA GLN A 164 -13.96 -6.54 13.07
C GLN A 164 -13.99 -7.14 11.67
N VAL A 165 -14.77 -6.56 10.74
CA VAL A 165 -14.82 -7.02 9.35
C VAL A 165 -13.44 -6.94 8.69
N VAL A 166 -12.70 -5.85 8.92
CA VAL A 166 -11.35 -5.66 8.37
C VAL A 166 -10.33 -6.60 9.04
N GLU A 167 -10.46 -6.85 10.34
CA GLU A 167 -9.64 -7.85 11.05
C GLU A 167 -9.83 -9.28 10.49
N GLU A 168 -11.08 -9.67 10.17
CA GLU A 168 -11.37 -10.97 9.55
C GLU A 168 -10.72 -11.12 8.16
N GLN A 169 -10.43 -10.01 7.48
CA GLN A 169 -9.66 -9.96 6.24
C GLN A 169 -8.13 -9.97 6.48
N LYS A 170 -7.69 -10.28 7.69
CA LYS A 170 -6.28 -10.34 8.11
C LYS A 170 -5.55 -8.99 8.02
N ALA A 171 -6.24 -7.89 8.18
CA ALA A 171 -5.66 -6.55 8.15
C ALA A 171 -4.62 -6.32 9.28
N GLU A 172 -4.56 -7.17 10.29
CA GLU A 172 -3.50 -7.16 11.30
C GLU A 172 -2.10 -7.35 10.70
N HIS A 173 -1.98 -7.93 9.50
CA HIS A 173 -0.71 -8.03 8.80
C HIS A 173 -0.27 -6.71 8.16
N PHE A 174 -1.23 -5.84 7.85
CA PHE A 174 -0.98 -4.54 7.24
C PHE A 174 -0.74 -3.44 8.27
N PHE A 175 -1.43 -3.49 9.42
CA PHE A 175 -1.27 -2.50 10.48
C PHE A 175 -0.24 -2.93 11.52
N GLY A 176 0.69 -2.03 11.85
CA GLY A 176 1.70 -2.21 12.87
C GLY A 176 3.11 -1.87 12.42
N GLU A 177 4.04 -2.04 13.34
CA GLU A 177 5.46 -1.83 13.08
C GLU A 177 6.18 -3.10 12.63
N PRO A 178 7.32 -2.96 11.91
CA PRO A 178 7.85 -1.71 11.38
C PRO A 178 7.00 -1.19 10.21
N ALA A 179 6.68 0.10 10.22
CA ALA A 179 5.96 0.75 9.13
C ALA A 179 6.91 1.06 7.97
N ALA A 180 6.44 0.89 6.75
CA ALA A 180 7.16 1.30 5.56
C ALA A 180 7.07 2.82 5.39
N SER A 181 8.20 3.47 5.11
CA SER A 181 8.23 4.90 4.81
C SER A 181 8.19 5.14 3.30
N ILE A 182 7.86 6.36 2.89
CA ILE A 182 7.92 6.76 1.49
C ILE A 182 9.37 6.67 0.96
N GLU A 183 10.36 6.90 1.81
CA GLU A 183 11.78 6.80 1.50
C GLU A 183 12.17 5.37 1.12
N ASP A 184 11.47 4.36 1.64
CA ASP A 184 11.70 2.95 1.26
C ASP A 184 11.35 2.69 -0.20
N LEU A 185 10.43 3.46 -0.76
CA LEU A 185 10.02 3.39 -2.15
C LEU A 185 10.85 4.29 -3.07
N LEU A 186 11.61 5.26 -2.51
CA LEU A 186 12.35 6.27 -3.26
C LEU A 186 13.86 6.01 -3.25
N LYS A 187 14.27 4.75 -3.42
CA LYS A 187 15.68 4.33 -3.37
C LYS A 187 16.31 4.17 -4.75
N THR A 188 17.60 4.34 -4.80
CA THR A 188 18.46 3.96 -5.93
C THR A 188 19.43 2.86 -5.49
N ASP A 189 19.88 2.03 -6.43
CA ASP A 189 20.95 1.07 -6.20
C ASP A 189 22.34 1.73 -6.22
N PHE A 190 23.36 0.95 -5.91
CA PHE A 190 24.76 1.42 -5.92
C PHE A 190 25.26 1.84 -7.32
N SER A 191 24.57 1.44 -8.37
CA SER A 191 24.88 1.82 -9.76
C SER A 191 24.14 3.07 -10.19
N GLY A 192 23.28 3.64 -9.32
CA GLY A 192 22.49 4.82 -9.61
C GLY A 192 21.17 4.52 -10.33
N ASN A 193 20.78 3.25 -10.49
CA ASN A 193 19.46 2.90 -11.04
C ASN A 193 18.37 3.11 -10.00
N GLY A 194 17.21 3.60 -10.41
CA GLY A 194 16.05 3.68 -9.54
C GLY A 194 15.52 2.29 -9.18
N VAL A 195 15.25 2.04 -7.90
CA VAL A 195 14.65 0.77 -7.45
C VAL A 195 13.22 0.66 -7.95
N ILE A 196 12.86 -0.50 -8.48
CA ILE A 196 11.50 -0.83 -8.89
C ILE A 196 10.83 -1.58 -7.74
N SER A 197 9.93 -0.92 -7.04
CA SER A 197 9.10 -1.50 -5.98
C SER A 197 7.84 -2.13 -6.58
N ILE A 198 7.68 -3.44 -6.41
CA ILE A 198 6.53 -4.20 -6.91
C ILE A 198 5.71 -4.67 -5.71
N MET A 199 4.47 -4.18 -5.60
CA MET A 199 3.50 -4.62 -4.59
C MET A 199 2.68 -5.78 -5.15
N ASP A 200 2.78 -6.95 -4.52
CA ASP A 200 1.90 -8.08 -4.81
C ASP A 200 0.50 -7.81 -4.24
N VAL A 201 -0.46 -7.68 -5.13
CA VAL A 201 -1.88 -7.51 -4.82
C VAL A 201 -2.74 -8.60 -5.49
N THR A 202 -2.15 -9.75 -5.78
CA THR A 202 -2.83 -10.87 -6.47
C THR A 202 -3.92 -11.52 -5.60
N LYS A 203 -3.88 -11.30 -4.28
CA LYS A 203 -4.80 -11.89 -3.29
C LYS A 203 -5.75 -10.88 -2.64
N LEU A 204 -5.81 -9.65 -3.15
CA LEU A 204 -6.70 -8.59 -2.67
C LEU A 204 -8.03 -8.56 -3.39
#